data_c7119f3cbad87da884c463d8d3f7c854
#
_entry.id   c7119f3cbad87da884c463d8d3f7c854
#
_cell.length_a   1.000
_cell.length_b   1.000
_cell.length_c   1.000
_cell.angle_alpha   90.00
_cell.angle_beta   90.00
_cell.angle_gamma   90.00
#
_symmetry.space_group_name_H-M   'P 1'
#
loop_
_entity.id
_entity.type
_entity.pdbx_description
1 polymer ?
#
loop_
_entity_poly.entity_id
_entity_poly.type
_entity_poly.pdbx_seq_one_letter_code
_entity_poly.pdbx_strand_id
1 'polypeptide(L)'
;RDFCLSRGLGDVYKRQLILSANVAFGVSLREADVPVFGIRNVRKADIARFQAHGCTCKLIATAEQKSGSIRAYVEPTLLGHDTLEAAVPANFNLISMDGDRMGVQSFFGQGAGRYPTAYNVVQDLVDITRGAHAFYTDSFVPAVPDNSGVQHRYYVRTRAALPELAALAEGDWDGAVITQPVPVSRMHALMAQALTQDGESFFAALQ
;
A
#
# COMPACT_ATOMS: atom_id res chain seq x y z
N ARG A 1 12.18 20.94 5.61
CA ARG A 1 10.70 20.81 5.71
C ARG A 1 10.06 20.56 4.36
N ASP A 2 10.65 21.03 3.26
CA ASP A 2 10.06 20.91 1.91
C ASP A 2 10.30 19.54 1.25
N PHE A 3 11.20 18.74 1.76
CA PHE A 3 11.51 17.42 1.21
C PHE A 3 10.37 16.39 1.41
N CYS A 4 9.52 16.57 2.44
CA CYS A 4 8.35 15.72 2.69
C CYS A 4 7.09 16.16 1.94
N LEU A 5 7.02 17.40 1.44
CA LEU A 5 5.82 17.94 0.81
C LEU A 5 5.72 17.64 -0.69
N SER A 6 6.83 17.33 -1.35
CA SER A 6 6.86 17.06 -2.80
C SER A 6 6.66 15.57 -3.16
N ARG A 7 6.78 14.67 -2.19
CA ARG A 7 6.59 13.22 -2.38
C ARG A 7 5.49 12.75 -1.44
N GLY A 8 4.38 12.25 -2.01
CA GLY A 8 3.25 11.74 -1.23
C GLY A 8 3.65 10.52 -0.39
N LEU A 9 2.91 10.24 0.68
CA LEU A 9 3.09 9.03 1.52
C LEU A 9 3.12 7.74 0.66
N GLY A 10 2.34 7.69 -0.42
CA GLY A 10 2.35 6.57 -1.36
C GLY A 10 3.72 6.25 -1.93
N ASP A 11 4.50 7.27 -2.31
CA ASP A 11 5.86 7.08 -2.85
C ASP A 11 6.83 6.57 -1.79
N VAL A 12 6.69 7.00 -0.53
CA VAL A 12 7.50 6.48 0.58
C VAL A 12 7.18 5.00 0.80
N TYR A 13 5.91 4.64 0.89
CA TYR A 13 5.46 3.25 1.06
C TYR A 13 5.90 2.37 -0.11
N LYS A 14 5.80 2.87 -1.35
CA LYS A 14 6.28 2.16 -2.54
C LYS A 14 7.77 1.79 -2.44
N ARG A 15 8.64 2.73 -2.06
CA ARG A 15 10.08 2.47 -1.92
C ARG A 15 10.37 1.49 -0.81
N GLN A 16 9.71 1.63 0.34
CA GLN A 16 9.84 0.69 1.45
C GLN A 16 9.40 -0.72 1.02
N LEU A 17 8.29 -0.83 0.29
CA LEU A 17 7.81 -2.09 -0.25
C LEU A 17 8.82 -2.73 -1.19
N ILE A 18 9.36 -1.96 -2.15
CA ILE A 18 10.34 -2.45 -3.12
C ILE A 18 11.60 -2.98 -2.42
N LEU A 19 12.14 -2.22 -1.46
CA LEU A 19 13.32 -2.65 -0.71
C LEU A 19 13.05 -3.95 0.06
N SER A 20 11.93 -4.02 0.76
CA SER A 20 11.54 -5.20 1.54
C SER A 20 11.28 -6.42 0.64
N ALA A 21 10.55 -6.23 -0.47
CA ALA A 21 10.24 -7.30 -1.42
C ALA A 21 11.50 -7.80 -2.14
N ASN A 22 12.41 -6.89 -2.52
CA ASN A 22 13.66 -7.29 -3.16
C ASN A 22 14.48 -8.20 -2.25
N VAL A 23 14.62 -7.83 -0.98
CA VAL A 23 15.36 -8.65 0.00
C VAL A 23 14.64 -9.97 0.29
N ALA A 24 13.31 -9.91 0.51
CA ALA A 24 12.54 -11.10 0.89
C ALA A 24 12.43 -12.14 -0.22
N PHE A 25 12.33 -11.70 -1.48
CA PHE A 25 12.07 -12.57 -2.63
C PHE A 25 13.29 -12.75 -3.55
N GLY A 26 14.41 -12.07 -3.30
CA GLY A 26 15.61 -12.13 -4.14
C GLY A 26 15.40 -11.53 -5.54
N VAL A 27 14.54 -10.53 -5.66
CA VAL A 27 14.15 -9.89 -6.92
C VAL A 27 14.58 -8.43 -6.98
N SER A 28 14.61 -7.87 -8.18
CA SER A 28 14.84 -6.45 -8.44
C SER A 28 13.61 -5.83 -9.09
N LEU A 29 12.79 -5.16 -8.29
CA LEU A 29 11.62 -4.42 -8.73
C LEU A 29 11.99 -2.97 -9.07
N ARG A 30 11.42 -2.41 -10.14
CA ARG A 30 11.58 -1.01 -10.51
C ARG A 30 10.43 -0.16 -9.96
N GLU A 31 10.71 1.06 -9.51
CA GLU A 31 9.67 1.98 -9.02
C GLU A 31 8.55 2.24 -10.06
N ALA A 32 8.89 2.26 -11.34
CA ALA A 32 7.92 2.50 -12.42
C ALA A 32 6.89 1.38 -12.58
N ASP A 33 7.23 0.16 -12.18
CA ASP A 33 6.39 -1.02 -12.39
C ASP A 33 5.44 -1.30 -11.21
N VAL A 34 5.63 -0.64 -10.06
CA VAL A 34 4.80 -0.81 -8.88
C VAL A 34 3.73 0.28 -8.84
N PRO A 35 2.44 -0.06 -9.06
CA PRO A 35 1.36 0.91 -9.01
C PRO A 35 1.16 1.44 -7.59
N VAL A 36 0.84 2.72 -7.48
CA VAL A 36 0.59 3.38 -6.21
C VAL A 36 -0.61 4.32 -6.32
N PHE A 37 -1.47 4.25 -5.33
CA PHE A 37 -2.49 5.26 -5.08
C PHE A 37 -2.42 5.70 -3.61
N GLY A 38 -2.36 7.01 -3.38
CA GLY A 38 -2.19 7.58 -2.05
C GLY A 38 -3.51 7.97 -1.38
N ILE A 39 -3.39 8.53 -0.17
CA ILE A 39 -4.53 8.98 0.66
C ILE A 39 -4.75 10.51 0.59
N ARG A 40 -4.13 11.20 -0.37
CA ARG A 40 -4.23 12.68 -0.45
C ARG A 40 -5.67 13.16 -0.62
N ASN A 41 -6.46 12.42 -1.39
CA ASN A 41 -7.82 12.79 -1.75
C ASN A 41 -8.88 12.27 -0.77
N VAL A 42 -8.51 11.63 0.34
CA VAL A 42 -9.48 11.20 1.34
C VAL A 42 -10.13 12.42 2.01
N ARG A 43 -11.44 12.39 2.19
CA ARG A 43 -12.24 13.48 2.77
C ARG A 43 -12.85 13.06 4.10
N LYS A 44 -13.23 14.03 4.91
CA LYS A 44 -13.96 13.78 6.18
C LYS A 44 -15.23 12.96 5.95
N ALA A 45 -15.95 13.23 4.85
CA ALA A 45 -17.14 12.46 4.48
C ALA A 45 -16.83 10.99 4.18
N ASP A 46 -15.68 10.70 3.54
CA ASP A 46 -15.26 9.32 3.30
C ASP A 46 -14.99 8.62 4.64
N ILE A 47 -14.28 9.28 5.54
CA ILE A 47 -13.97 8.73 6.87
C ILE A 47 -15.25 8.44 7.66
N ALA A 48 -16.25 9.34 7.62
CA ALA A 48 -17.53 9.12 8.27
C ALA A 48 -18.27 7.90 7.71
N ARG A 49 -18.26 7.70 6.39
CA ARG A 49 -18.82 6.51 5.74
C ARG A 49 -18.09 5.24 6.18
N PHE A 50 -16.76 5.26 6.20
CA PHE A 50 -15.97 4.10 6.63
C PHE A 50 -16.30 3.71 8.07
N GLN A 51 -16.39 4.69 8.98
CA GLN A 51 -16.78 4.47 10.37
C GLN A 51 -18.20 3.90 10.48
N ALA A 52 -19.15 4.41 9.69
CA ALA A 52 -20.52 3.90 9.67
C ALA A 52 -20.61 2.43 9.21
N HIS A 53 -19.65 1.99 8.39
CA HIS A 53 -19.53 0.60 7.93
C HIS A 53 -18.51 -0.24 8.75
N GLY A 54 -18.09 0.23 9.93
CA GLY A 54 -17.18 -0.51 10.82
C GLY A 54 -15.75 -0.65 10.30
N CYS A 55 -15.31 0.25 9.41
CA CYS A 55 -14.01 0.17 8.76
C CYS A 55 -13.10 1.36 9.12
N THR A 56 -11.80 1.11 9.04
CA THR A 56 -10.74 2.13 9.10
C THR A 56 -9.94 2.12 7.79
N CYS A 57 -9.73 3.29 7.19
CA CYS A 57 -8.89 3.40 6.01
C CYS A 57 -7.41 3.49 6.39
N LYS A 58 -6.60 2.59 5.87
CA LYS A 58 -5.13 2.60 5.99
C LYS A 58 -4.49 2.57 4.61
N LEU A 59 -3.31 3.16 4.48
CA LEU A 59 -2.48 2.98 3.29
C LEU A 59 -1.71 1.67 3.48
N ILE A 60 -1.95 0.70 2.61
CA ILE A 60 -1.32 -0.61 2.68
C ILE A 60 -0.39 -0.79 1.48
N ALA A 61 0.80 -1.29 1.74
CA ALA A 61 1.77 -1.70 0.75
C ALA A 61 1.86 -3.23 0.78
N THR A 62 1.49 -3.87 -0.31
CA THR A 62 1.41 -5.34 -0.41
C THR A 62 2.43 -5.86 -1.41
N ALA A 63 3.21 -6.85 -1.00
CA ALA A 63 4.02 -7.66 -1.90
C ALA A 63 3.81 -9.14 -1.61
N GLU A 64 3.64 -9.94 -2.64
CA GLU A 64 3.44 -11.38 -2.56
C GLU A 64 4.27 -12.08 -3.63
N GLN A 65 4.89 -13.21 -3.28
CA GLN A 65 5.46 -14.14 -4.25
C GLN A 65 4.63 -15.42 -4.23
N LYS A 66 4.00 -15.73 -5.36
CA LYS A 66 3.17 -16.93 -5.50
C LYS A 66 3.40 -17.58 -6.85
N SER A 67 3.70 -18.88 -6.83
CA SER A 67 3.90 -19.68 -8.06
C SER A 67 4.89 -19.04 -9.05
N GLY A 68 5.96 -18.39 -8.54
CA GLY A 68 6.98 -17.73 -9.35
C GLY A 68 6.60 -16.33 -9.88
N SER A 69 5.38 -15.88 -9.65
CA SER A 69 4.94 -14.51 -9.97
C SER A 69 5.08 -13.60 -8.76
N ILE A 70 5.47 -12.35 -9.00
CA ILE A 70 5.50 -11.29 -7.98
C ILE A 70 4.29 -10.40 -8.16
N ARG A 71 3.64 -10.06 -7.06
CA ARG A 71 2.61 -9.04 -6.94
C ARG A 71 3.14 -7.93 -6.06
N ALA A 72 2.97 -6.69 -6.44
CA ALA A 72 3.40 -5.55 -5.63
C ALA A 72 2.59 -4.30 -5.99
N TYR A 73 1.96 -3.68 -4.99
CA TYR A 73 1.16 -2.46 -5.16
C TYR A 73 0.99 -1.74 -3.82
N VAL A 74 0.60 -0.47 -3.90
CA VAL A 74 0.28 0.37 -2.74
C VAL A 74 -1.05 1.05 -2.97
N GLU A 75 -2.01 0.81 -2.06
CA GLU A 75 -3.34 1.44 -2.16
C GLU A 75 -4.00 1.65 -0.80
N PRO A 76 -4.92 2.62 -0.68
CA PRO A 76 -5.78 2.74 0.47
C PRO A 76 -6.65 1.49 0.61
N THR A 77 -6.75 0.98 1.83
CA THR A 77 -7.51 -0.23 2.13
C THR A 77 -8.41 0.01 3.33
N LEU A 78 -9.66 -0.41 3.23
CA LEU A 78 -10.64 -0.39 4.31
C LEU A 78 -10.54 -1.71 5.08
N LEU A 79 -10.16 -1.60 6.33
CA LEU A 79 -9.91 -2.73 7.23
C LEU A 79 -10.96 -2.73 8.33
N GLY A 80 -11.46 -3.92 8.68
CA GLY A 80 -12.29 -4.10 9.85
C GLY A 80 -11.55 -3.71 11.13
N HIS A 81 -12.28 -3.21 12.12
CA HIS A 81 -11.69 -2.74 13.39
C HIS A 81 -11.02 -3.83 14.23
N ASP A 82 -11.24 -5.09 13.90
CA ASP A 82 -10.68 -6.29 14.53
C ASP A 82 -9.30 -6.68 14.00
N THR A 83 -8.79 -5.99 12.97
CA THR A 83 -7.48 -6.27 12.38
C THR A 83 -6.35 -5.51 13.09
N LEU A 84 -5.15 -6.11 13.14
CA LEU A 84 -3.96 -5.47 13.71
C LEU A 84 -3.60 -4.19 12.97
N GLU A 85 -3.70 -4.21 11.66
CA GLU A 85 -3.37 -3.10 10.77
C GLU A 85 -4.30 -1.90 11.02
N ALA A 86 -5.59 -2.14 11.28
CA ALA A 86 -6.54 -1.08 11.62
C ALA A 86 -6.19 -0.39 12.94
N ALA A 87 -5.66 -1.13 13.91
CA ALA A 87 -5.34 -0.65 15.25
C ALA A 87 -4.03 0.16 15.34
N VAL A 88 -3.21 0.22 14.28
CA VAL A 88 -1.92 0.94 14.28
C VAL A 88 -2.15 2.45 14.44
N PRO A 89 -1.66 3.10 15.53
CA PRO A 89 -1.94 4.50 15.78
C PRO A 89 -0.83 5.43 15.28
N ALA A 90 -1.17 6.68 15.02
CA ALA A 90 -0.28 7.83 14.85
C ALA A 90 0.97 7.55 13.97
N ASN A 91 2.17 7.62 14.55
CA ASN A 91 3.46 7.44 13.88
C ASN A 91 4.04 6.01 13.99
N PHE A 92 3.23 5.06 14.43
CA PHE A 92 3.62 3.66 14.46
C PHE A 92 3.44 3.03 13.09
N ASN A 93 4.30 2.06 12.80
CA ASN A 93 4.26 1.22 11.62
C ASN A 93 4.06 -0.23 12.02
N LEU A 94 3.40 -0.97 11.17
CA LEU A 94 3.26 -2.42 11.27
C LEU A 94 3.75 -3.02 9.94
N ILE A 95 4.58 -4.04 10.03
CA ILE A 95 4.96 -4.90 8.91
C ILE A 95 4.52 -6.31 9.28
N SER A 96 3.62 -6.89 8.49
CA SER A 96 3.21 -8.28 8.63
C SER A 96 3.84 -9.10 7.51
N MET A 97 4.43 -10.23 7.86
CA MET A 97 4.98 -11.20 6.92
C MET A 97 4.27 -12.53 7.13
N ASP A 98 3.75 -13.10 6.05
CA ASP A 98 3.14 -14.42 6.05
C ASP A 98 4.00 -15.39 5.25
N GLY A 99 4.33 -16.51 5.85
CA GLY A 99 5.17 -17.53 5.25
C GLY A 99 4.61 -18.93 5.50
N ASP A 100 4.66 -19.78 4.48
CA ASP A 100 4.07 -21.13 4.46
C ASP A 100 4.42 -21.97 5.69
N ARG A 101 5.60 -21.77 6.28
CA ARG A 101 6.10 -22.57 7.40
C ARG A 101 6.06 -21.86 8.75
N MET A 102 6.13 -20.53 8.77
CA MET A 102 6.18 -19.78 10.02
C MET A 102 4.88 -19.03 10.32
N GLY A 103 3.93 -19.04 9.39
CA GLY A 103 2.69 -18.28 9.51
C GLY A 103 2.92 -16.78 9.55
N VAL A 104 1.94 -16.06 10.09
CA VAL A 104 1.99 -14.59 10.18
C VAL A 104 2.90 -14.14 11.33
N GLN A 105 3.89 -13.31 11.00
CA GLN A 105 4.74 -12.58 11.94
C GLN A 105 4.53 -11.09 11.75
N SER A 106 4.30 -10.34 12.83
CA SER A 106 4.07 -8.92 12.77
C SER A 106 5.11 -8.14 13.58
N PHE A 107 5.68 -7.11 12.97
CA PHE A 107 6.66 -6.22 13.58
C PHE A 107 6.02 -4.84 13.75
N PHE A 108 5.87 -4.42 14.99
CA PHE A 108 5.23 -3.16 15.36
C PHE A 108 6.21 -2.25 16.08
N GLY A 109 6.27 -0.98 15.64
CA GLY A 109 7.16 -0.01 16.27
C GLY A 109 7.03 1.40 15.70
N GLN A 110 7.75 2.34 16.31
CA GLN A 110 7.80 3.71 15.80
C GLN A 110 8.67 3.76 14.54
N GLY A 111 8.04 4.06 13.40
CA GLY A 111 8.73 4.20 12.11
C GLY A 111 9.31 5.60 11.87
N ALA A 112 8.90 6.60 12.67
CA ALA A 112 9.35 7.97 12.55
C ALA A 112 9.50 8.59 13.93
N GLY A 113 10.35 9.59 14.04
CA GLY A 113 10.62 10.32 15.26
C GLY A 113 12.11 10.58 15.45
N ARG A 114 12.44 11.61 16.24
CA ARG A 114 13.81 12.04 16.47
C ARG A 114 14.70 10.93 17.02
N TYR A 115 14.24 10.23 18.05
CA TYR A 115 15.04 9.21 18.73
C TYR A 115 15.11 7.88 17.95
N PRO A 116 14.05 7.32 17.41
CA PRO A 116 14.13 6.11 16.58
C PRO A 116 15.03 6.28 15.36
N THR A 117 14.95 7.42 14.69
CA THR A 117 15.82 7.71 13.54
C THR A 117 17.28 7.83 13.96
N ALA A 118 17.57 8.58 15.03
CA ALA A 118 18.94 8.72 15.53
C ALA A 118 19.54 7.39 16.00
N TYR A 119 18.72 6.54 16.64
CA TYR A 119 19.16 5.21 17.05
C TYR A 119 19.60 4.36 15.87
N ASN A 120 18.82 4.31 14.79
CA ASN A 120 19.17 3.53 13.60
C ASN A 120 20.46 4.04 12.94
N VAL A 121 20.64 5.38 12.84
CA VAL A 121 21.90 5.96 12.30
C VAL A 121 23.11 5.55 13.15
N VAL A 122 22.98 5.60 14.47
CA VAL A 122 24.08 5.17 15.38
C VAL A 122 24.33 3.68 15.25
N GLN A 123 23.27 2.86 15.14
CA GLN A 123 23.43 1.42 14.96
C GLN A 123 24.16 1.09 13.65
N ASP A 124 23.79 1.75 12.54
CA ASP A 124 24.49 1.57 11.25
C ASP A 124 25.97 1.93 11.35
N LEU A 125 26.32 3.01 12.06
CA LEU A 125 27.71 3.40 12.29
C LEU A 125 28.49 2.33 13.12
N VAL A 126 27.84 1.78 14.15
CA VAL A 126 28.44 0.70 14.96
C VAL A 126 28.67 -0.53 14.10
N ASP A 127 27.71 -0.91 13.27
CA ASP A 127 27.81 -2.09 12.41
C ASP A 127 28.94 -1.92 11.37
N ILE A 128 29.06 -0.74 10.75
CA ILE A 128 30.17 -0.41 9.84
C ILE A 128 31.51 -0.55 10.57
N THR A 129 31.67 0.00 11.78
CA THR A 129 32.93 -0.07 12.54
C THR A 129 33.28 -1.48 12.97
N ARG A 130 32.32 -2.37 13.09
CA ARG A 130 32.51 -3.79 13.40
C ARG A 130 32.75 -4.66 12.15
N GLY A 131 32.76 -4.04 10.97
CA GLY A 131 32.89 -4.77 9.70
C GLY A 131 31.68 -5.64 9.36
N ALA A 132 30.50 -5.31 9.89
CA ALA A 132 29.28 -5.99 9.54
C ALA A 132 28.96 -5.75 8.06
N HIS A 133 28.70 -6.82 7.34
CA HIS A 133 28.33 -6.79 5.93
C HIS A 133 26.84 -7.14 5.78
N ALA A 134 26.26 -6.69 4.68
CA ALA A 134 24.89 -7.08 4.33
C ALA A 134 24.78 -8.62 4.25
N PHE A 135 23.74 -9.16 4.85
CA PHE A 135 23.46 -10.61 4.88
C PHE A 135 22.62 -11.10 3.70
N TYR A 136 22.22 -10.20 2.81
CA TYR A 136 21.49 -10.53 1.59
C TYR A 136 22.44 -10.63 0.39
N THR A 137 22.02 -11.37 -0.62
CA THR A 137 22.79 -11.56 -1.85
C THR A 137 22.88 -10.28 -2.69
N ASP A 138 23.98 -10.06 -3.38
CA ASP A 138 24.13 -8.97 -4.36
C ASP A 138 23.46 -9.29 -5.71
N SER A 139 23.01 -10.53 -5.91
CA SER A 139 22.37 -10.97 -7.16
C SER A 139 20.86 -11.05 -7.01
N PHE A 140 20.16 -9.98 -7.43
CA PHE A 140 18.71 -9.95 -7.53
C PHE A 140 18.25 -10.23 -8.96
N VAL A 141 17.20 -11.02 -9.11
CA VAL A 141 16.61 -11.33 -10.43
C VAL A 141 15.63 -10.22 -10.82
N PRO A 142 15.79 -9.58 -12.00
CA PRO A 142 14.81 -8.60 -12.46
C PRO A 142 13.40 -9.20 -12.51
N ALA A 143 12.42 -8.49 -11.95
CA ALA A 143 11.03 -8.91 -11.93
C ALA A 143 10.09 -7.73 -12.21
N VAL A 144 8.97 -8.02 -12.87
CA VAL A 144 7.88 -7.08 -13.10
C VAL A 144 6.65 -7.62 -12.38
N PRO A 145 6.01 -6.83 -11.50
CA PRO A 145 4.83 -7.28 -10.78
C PRO A 145 3.65 -7.55 -11.72
N ASP A 146 2.97 -8.67 -11.53
CA ASP A 146 1.70 -8.97 -12.17
C ASP A 146 0.56 -8.95 -11.12
N ASN A 147 -0.18 -7.85 -11.08
CA ASN A 147 -1.30 -7.64 -10.18
C ASN A 147 -2.66 -7.99 -10.81
N SER A 148 -2.70 -8.62 -11.99
CA SER A 148 -3.94 -8.96 -12.71
C SER A 148 -4.73 -10.06 -12.00
N GLY A 149 -4.06 -10.96 -11.30
CA GLY A 149 -4.67 -12.05 -10.54
C GLY A 149 -5.12 -11.67 -9.12
N VAL A 150 -4.88 -10.44 -8.66
CA VAL A 150 -5.37 -9.96 -7.36
C VAL A 150 -6.62 -9.13 -7.58
N GLN A 151 -7.71 -9.49 -6.90
CA GLN A 151 -9.00 -8.82 -7.03
C GLN A 151 -9.50 -8.36 -5.68
N HIS A 152 -10.01 -7.13 -5.62
CA HIS A 152 -10.69 -6.56 -4.47
C HIS A 152 -12.02 -5.94 -4.91
N ARG A 153 -12.95 -5.83 -4.00
CA ARG A 153 -14.06 -4.87 -4.10
C ARG A 153 -13.50 -3.51 -3.71
N TYR A 154 -14.04 -2.45 -4.30
CA TYR A 154 -13.55 -1.10 -4.05
C TYR A 154 -14.67 -0.14 -3.70
N TYR A 155 -14.41 0.70 -2.71
CA TYR A 155 -15.10 1.96 -2.52
C TYR A 155 -14.52 2.97 -3.51
N VAL A 156 -15.37 3.61 -4.32
CA VAL A 156 -14.93 4.59 -5.31
C VAL A 156 -15.79 5.84 -5.22
N ARG A 157 -15.15 6.97 -4.99
CA ARG A 157 -15.78 8.30 -5.03
C ARG A 157 -15.14 9.11 -6.16
N THR A 158 -15.97 9.45 -7.17
CA THR A 158 -15.55 10.24 -8.31
C THR A 158 -16.76 10.96 -8.94
N ARG A 159 -16.51 12.10 -9.58
CA ARG A 159 -17.46 12.78 -10.45
C ARG A 159 -17.17 12.47 -11.94
N ALA A 160 -16.10 11.76 -12.23
CA ALA A 160 -15.76 11.38 -13.59
C ALA A 160 -16.83 10.44 -14.16
N ALA A 161 -17.26 10.71 -15.37
CA ALA A 161 -18.18 9.85 -16.10
C ALA A 161 -17.41 8.72 -16.78
N LEU A 162 -17.26 7.58 -16.08
CA LEU A 162 -16.60 6.39 -16.58
C LEU A 162 -17.61 5.26 -16.75
N PRO A 163 -18.07 4.95 -17.98
CA PRO A 163 -19.04 3.88 -18.24
C PRO A 163 -18.57 2.51 -17.71
N GLU A 164 -17.27 2.26 -17.78
CA GLU A 164 -16.68 1.03 -17.26
C GLU A 164 -16.83 0.91 -15.73
N LEU A 165 -16.59 1.99 -15.00
CA LEU A 165 -16.79 2.01 -13.54
C LEU A 165 -18.28 1.80 -13.19
N ALA A 166 -19.18 2.43 -13.94
CA ALA A 166 -20.62 2.23 -13.74
C ALA A 166 -21.06 0.77 -13.96
N ALA A 167 -20.46 0.09 -14.95
CA ALA A 167 -20.73 -1.33 -15.19
C ALA A 167 -20.18 -2.27 -14.11
N LEU A 168 -19.20 -1.81 -13.31
CA LEU A 168 -18.62 -2.56 -12.19
C LEU A 168 -19.37 -2.33 -10.86
N ALA A 169 -20.33 -1.41 -10.82
CA ALA A 169 -21.07 -1.08 -9.61
C ALA A 169 -21.92 -2.25 -9.13
N GLU A 170 -21.78 -2.60 -7.86
CA GLU A 170 -22.59 -3.63 -7.16
C GLU A 170 -23.40 -3.03 -6.00
N GLY A 171 -22.96 -1.90 -5.47
CA GLY A 171 -23.61 -1.19 -4.38
C GLY A 171 -23.24 0.29 -4.31
N ASP A 172 -23.78 0.95 -3.30
CA ASP A 172 -23.57 2.37 -3.04
C ASP A 172 -23.42 2.63 -1.54
N TRP A 173 -22.45 3.46 -1.18
CA TRP A 173 -22.28 3.99 0.17
C TRP A 173 -22.44 5.52 0.12
N ASP A 174 -23.68 6.01 0.27
CA ASP A 174 -24.03 7.43 0.29
C ASP A 174 -23.44 8.22 -0.91
N GLY A 175 -23.65 7.72 -2.12
CA GLY A 175 -23.18 8.33 -3.36
C GLY A 175 -21.74 7.94 -3.78
N ALA A 176 -21.10 7.03 -3.06
CA ALA A 176 -19.87 6.39 -3.50
C ALA A 176 -20.14 4.97 -3.97
N VAL A 177 -19.60 4.62 -5.13
CA VAL A 177 -19.78 3.29 -5.74
C VAL A 177 -19.02 2.24 -4.96
N ILE A 178 -19.69 1.11 -4.69
CA ILE A 178 -19.03 -0.13 -4.28
C ILE A 178 -18.99 -1.06 -5.49
N THR A 179 -17.80 -1.53 -5.86
CA THR A 179 -17.65 -2.38 -7.04
C THR A 179 -17.77 -3.86 -6.71
N GLN A 180 -18.11 -4.67 -7.70
CA GLN A 180 -17.79 -6.08 -7.72
C GLN A 180 -16.27 -6.29 -7.65
N PRO A 181 -15.75 -7.53 -7.45
CA PRO A 181 -14.32 -7.81 -7.47
C PRO A 181 -13.68 -7.35 -8.79
N VAL A 182 -12.65 -6.51 -8.68
CA VAL A 182 -11.92 -5.93 -9.82
C VAL A 182 -10.42 -6.18 -9.62
N PRO A 183 -9.68 -6.59 -10.67
CA PRO A 183 -8.23 -6.69 -10.60
C PRO A 183 -7.57 -5.36 -10.18
N VAL A 184 -6.56 -5.42 -9.29
CA VAL A 184 -5.81 -4.26 -8.81
C VAL A 184 -5.28 -3.43 -9.98
N SER A 185 -4.66 -4.07 -10.97
CA SER A 185 -4.12 -3.39 -12.16
C SER A 185 -5.19 -2.60 -12.92
N ARG A 186 -6.40 -3.18 -13.06
CA ARG A 186 -7.54 -2.56 -13.75
C ARG A 186 -8.08 -1.37 -12.94
N MET A 187 -8.24 -1.51 -11.62
CA MET A 187 -8.72 -0.41 -10.77
C MET A 187 -7.75 0.77 -10.79
N HIS A 188 -6.44 0.53 -10.67
CA HIS A 188 -5.45 1.59 -10.76
C HIS A 188 -5.50 2.33 -12.12
N ALA A 189 -5.69 1.60 -13.23
CA ALA A 189 -5.84 2.20 -14.56
C ALA A 189 -7.12 3.04 -14.68
N LEU A 190 -8.26 2.55 -14.18
CA LEU A 190 -9.52 3.30 -14.14
C LEU A 190 -9.41 4.58 -13.31
N MET A 191 -8.74 4.51 -12.17
CA MET A 191 -8.57 5.68 -11.30
C MET A 191 -7.58 6.69 -11.89
N ALA A 192 -6.58 6.26 -12.63
CA ALA A 192 -5.72 7.17 -13.40
C ALA A 192 -6.55 7.96 -14.43
N GLN A 193 -7.50 7.32 -15.11
CA GLN A 193 -8.43 8.01 -16.02
C GLN A 193 -9.41 8.93 -15.26
N ALA A 194 -9.97 8.47 -14.14
CA ALA A 194 -10.85 9.28 -13.30
C ALA A 194 -10.19 10.58 -12.87
N LEU A 195 -8.93 10.51 -12.43
CA LEU A 195 -8.16 11.67 -11.98
C LEU A 195 -7.91 12.73 -13.07
N THR A 196 -7.93 12.35 -14.35
CA THR A 196 -7.83 13.33 -15.45
C THR A 196 -9.08 14.17 -15.61
N GLN A 197 -10.27 13.64 -15.21
CA GLN A 197 -11.56 14.31 -15.29
C GLN A 197 -11.96 14.96 -13.96
N ASP A 198 -11.65 14.31 -12.86
CA ASP A 198 -11.92 14.75 -11.49
C ASP A 198 -10.69 14.50 -10.60
N GLY A 199 -9.86 15.53 -10.45
CA GLY A 199 -8.61 15.46 -9.65
C GLY A 199 -8.83 15.12 -8.17
N GLU A 200 -10.07 15.10 -7.70
CA GLU A 200 -10.47 14.76 -6.34
C GLU A 200 -10.93 13.30 -6.19
N SER A 201 -10.91 12.53 -7.27
CA SER A 201 -11.29 11.11 -7.24
C SER A 201 -10.51 10.34 -6.19
N PHE A 202 -11.17 9.39 -5.53
CA PHE A 202 -10.60 8.56 -4.48
C PHE A 202 -11.16 7.15 -4.56
N PHE A 203 -10.32 6.15 -4.27
CA PHE A 203 -10.75 4.78 -4.06
C PHE A 203 -10.05 4.14 -2.87
N ALA A 204 -10.64 3.10 -2.32
CA ALA A 204 -10.03 2.22 -1.33
C ALA A 204 -10.51 0.79 -1.53
N ALA A 205 -9.58 -0.18 -1.42
CA ALA A 205 -9.93 -1.59 -1.44
C ALA A 205 -10.73 -1.98 -0.19
N LEU A 206 -11.68 -2.91 -0.30
CA LEU A 206 -12.39 -3.54 0.83
C LEU A 206 -11.75 -4.90 1.11
N GLN A 207 -11.34 -5.12 2.36
CA GLN A 207 -10.87 -6.40 2.89
C GLN A 207 -11.79 -6.90 3.98
#